data_8fb76ccaf78a24c85f9377fffa420d9d
#
_entry.id   8fb76ccaf78a24c85f9377fffa420d9d
#
_cell.length_a   1.000
_cell.length_b   1.000
_cell.length_c   1.000
_cell.angle_alpha   90.00
_cell.angle_beta   90.00
_cell.angle_gamma   90.00
#
_symmetry.space_group_name_H-M   'P 1'
#
loop_
_entity.id
_entity.type
_entity.pdbx_description
1 polymer ?
#
loop_
_entity_poly.entity_id
_entity_poly.type
_entity_poly.pdbx_seq_one_letter_code
_entity_poly.pdbx_strand_id
1 'polypeptide(L)'
;MSIDKISMERIAQIILPVHFRTAEPVLILGEPGIGKTEIVLKSVRSLLTEAYGGSKPKAKKSKKTFEEEMNAALAETDEAEAEEVEAKKAKKVVFNVEDYYTIIDGSGMPSESLVIPYIDNDNVDRLQRDVIPEFKKAKAFFDKKENDGKKFIIVIDELSSFTQDDQRTIMNFIQSGLLPDGTFLPNDRLWVISMGNPPRSIPGFEESDSPTHDIESAVITRCATYFVEADLKGWLAWGAQSNDKGQTNLHPYLLSALMKLPELYNVKDREDVRYLINRSGYKLSQYLYEVEKMKEEGLDAKWNQIAVNSYVGSKIGTTLASTLEQLDKLISVKELFGSDKDDKIDPKMMNKFRDLEPFERYYLLMKCLEDSSPVNYKKDNNILKLSQLVREGQLPVETGKAMAHFILENRKNKGSNASILMDNKTLMKGGDYNVAAVIMDFQDQFRGIK
;
A
#
# COMPACT_ATOMS: atom_id res chain seq x y z
N MET A 1 -8.84 -30.82 -4.45
CA MET A 1 -9.71 -29.64 -4.29
C MET A 1 -8.82 -28.44 -4.37
N SER A 2 -9.15 -27.44 -5.20
CA SER A 2 -8.42 -26.17 -5.18
C SER A 2 -8.87 -25.37 -3.96
N ILE A 3 -7.93 -24.74 -3.29
CA ILE A 3 -8.24 -23.80 -2.20
C ILE A 3 -8.55 -22.45 -2.83
N ASP A 4 -9.63 -21.82 -2.39
CA ASP A 4 -9.97 -20.48 -2.83
C ASP A 4 -8.96 -19.48 -2.26
N LYS A 5 -8.27 -18.77 -3.17
CA LYS A 5 -7.32 -17.73 -2.83
C LYS A 5 -7.96 -16.35 -3.03
N ILE A 6 -7.57 -15.41 -2.20
CA ILE A 6 -8.11 -14.05 -2.19
C ILE A 6 -6.96 -13.02 -2.25
N SER A 7 -7.18 -11.87 -2.85
CA SER A 7 -6.19 -10.80 -2.84
C SER A 7 -6.12 -10.09 -1.47
N MET A 8 -4.95 -9.56 -1.12
CA MET A 8 -4.78 -8.77 0.10
C MET A 8 -5.66 -7.51 0.14
N GLU A 9 -5.97 -6.94 -1.02
CA GLU A 9 -6.88 -5.80 -1.10
C GLU A 9 -8.30 -6.17 -0.64
N ARG A 10 -8.82 -7.31 -1.06
CA ARG A 10 -10.15 -7.80 -0.61
C ARG A 10 -10.15 -8.17 0.88
N ILE A 11 -9.03 -8.70 1.40
CA ILE A 11 -8.86 -8.90 2.85
C ILE A 11 -9.04 -7.57 3.57
N ALA A 12 -8.31 -6.53 3.15
CA ALA A 12 -8.35 -5.21 3.78
C ALA A 12 -9.72 -4.53 3.70
N GLN A 13 -10.37 -4.59 2.53
CA GLN A 13 -11.60 -3.84 2.27
C GLN A 13 -12.86 -4.52 2.78
N ILE A 14 -12.90 -5.84 2.83
CA ILE A 14 -14.11 -6.62 3.13
C ILE A 14 -13.95 -7.44 4.40
N ILE A 15 -12.90 -8.24 4.48
CA ILE A 15 -12.76 -9.26 5.53
C ILE A 15 -12.43 -8.63 6.89
N LEU A 16 -11.37 -7.84 6.96
CA LEU A 16 -10.94 -7.23 8.23
C LEU A 16 -12.00 -6.31 8.85
N PRO A 17 -12.75 -5.47 8.09
CA PRO A 17 -13.83 -4.68 8.67
C PRO A 17 -14.96 -5.50 9.29
N VAL A 18 -15.28 -6.68 8.72
CA VAL A 18 -16.31 -7.57 9.28
C VAL A 18 -15.80 -8.20 10.59
N HIS A 19 -14.60 -8.79 10.57
CA HIS A 19 -14.02 -9.43 11.75
C HIS A 19 -13.67 -8.44 12.85
N PHE A 20 -13.33 -7.19 12.52
CA PHE A 20 -13.20 -6.13 13.53
C PHE A 20 -14.49 -5.95 14.35
N ARG A 21 -15.67 -6.09 13.75
CA ARG A 21 -16.95 -5.95 14.46
C ARG A 21 -17.24 -7.12 15.39
N THR A 22 -16.92 -8.33 14.97
CA THR A 22 -17.19 -9.57 15.73
C THR A 22 -16.09 -9.92 16.72
N ALA A 23 -14.88 -9.35 16.57
CA ALA A 23 -13.66 -9.75 17.25
C ALA A 23 -13.26 -11.23 16.99
N GLU A 24 -13.77 -11.83 15.91
CA GLU A 24 -13.42 -13.19 15.52
C GLU A 24 -11.96 -13.25 15.06
N PRO A 25 -11.14 -14.16 15.61
CA PRO A 25 -9.74 -14.29 15.23
C PRO A 25 -9.56 -14.60 13.74
N VAL A 26 -8.59 -13.95 13.12
CA VAL A 26 -8.28 -14.11 11.70
C VAL A 26 -6.87 -14.65 11.51
N LEU A 27 -6.73 -15.63 10.61
CA LEU A 27 -5.42 -16.15 10.16
C LEU A 27 -5.27 -15.92 8.67
N ILE A 28 -4.22 -15.19 8.28
CA ILE A 28 -3.91 -14.87 6.88
C ILE A 28 -2.65 -15.61 6.47
N LEU A 29 -2.81 -16.56 5.56
CA LEU A 29 -1.74 -17.40 5.04
C LEU A 29 -1.42 -17.04 3.60
N GLY A 30 -0.17 -16.71 3.32
CA GLY A 30 0.26 -16.36 1.98
C GLY A 30 1.78 -16.33 1.86
N GLU A 31 2.27 -16.33 0.64
CA GLU A 31 3.71 -16.32 0.37
C GLU A 31 4.44 -15.13 0.99
N PRO A 32 5.72 -15.27 1.35
CA PRO A 32 6.52 -14.17 1.87
C PRO A 32 6.65 -13.05 0.82
N GLY A 33 6.65 -11.79 1.27
CA GLY A 33 6.91 -10.65 0.40
C GLY A 33 5.72 -10.09 -0.40
N ILE A 34 4.51 -10.63 -0.25
CA ILE A 34 3.28 -10.11 -0.92
C ILE A 34 2.65 -8.90 -0.21
N GLY A 35 3.23 -8.42 0.90
CA GLY A 35 2.77 -7.22 1.60
C GLY A 35 1.71 -7.47 2.69
N LYS A 36 1.59 -8.70 3.22
CA LYS A 36 0.61 -9.04 4.29
C LYS A 36 0.65 -8.06 5.44
N THR A 37 1.79 -7.91 6.07
CA THR A 37 2.00 -7.07 7.27
C THR A 37 1.63 -5.61 7.01
N GLU A 38 2.14 -5.03 5.92
CA GLU A 38 1.90 -3.63 5.57
C GLU A 38 0.41 -3.34 5.37
N ILE A 39 -0.28 -4.20 4.63
CA ILE A 39 -1.70 -4.04 4.32
C ILE A 39 -2.55 -4.24 5.57
N VAL A 40 -2.24 -5.24 6.40
CA VAL A 40 -2.95 -5.49 7.67
C VAL A 40 -2.79 -4.30 8.61
N LEU A 41 -1.58 -3.80 8.81
CA LEU A 41 -1.33 -2.66 9.71
C LEU A 41 -2.01 -1.38 9.21
N LYS A 42 -1.96 -1.11 7.90
CA LYS A 42 -2.70 0.01 7.30
C LYS A 42 -4.21 -0.12 7.57
N SER A 43 -4.76 -1.31 7.42
CA SER A 43 -6.18 -1.59 7.67
C SER A 43 -6.55 -1.45 9.14
N VAL A 44 -5.73 -1.96 10.06
CA VAL A 44 -5.91 -1.84 11.50
C VAL A 44 -5.94 -0.36 11.92
N ARG A 45 -4.97 0.42 11.47
CA ARG A 45 -4.92 1.86 11.76
C ARG A 45 -6.14 2.62 11.23
N SER A 46 -6.58 2.28 10.01
CA SER A 46 -7.77 2.88 9.41
C SER A 46 -9.03 2.54 10.20
N LEU A 47 -9.23 1.27 10.55
CA LEU A 47 -10.39 0.80 11.33
C LEU A 47 -10.46 1.43 12.72
N LEU A 48 -9.33 1.53 13.41
CA LEU A 48 -9.24 2.16 14.73
C LEU A 48 -9.49 3.66 14.65
N THR A 49 -8.95 4.33 13.64
CA THR A 49 -9.18 5.76 13.42
C THR A 49 -10.64 6.05 13.09
N GLU A 50 -11.28 5.21 12.26
CA GLU A 50 -12.71 5.33 11.97
C GLU A 50 -13.58 5.08 13.21
N ALA A 51 -13.20 4.10 14.04
CA ALA A 51 -13.97 3.72 15.22
C ALA A 51 -13.82 4.72 16.38
N TYR A 52 -12.61 5.27 16.61
CA TYR A 52 -12.28 5.99 17.84
C TYR A 52 -11.65 7.37 17.64
N GLY A 53 -11.28 7.75 16.41
CA GLY A 53 -10.57 9.00 16.08
C GLY A 53 -11.38 10.29 16.19
N GLY A 54 -12.64 10.24 16.59
CA GLY A 54 -13.46 11.41 16.91
C GLY A 54 -14.06 12.19 15.73
N SER A 55 -13.74 11.86 14.50
CA SER A 55 -14.48 12.28 13.33
C SER A 55 -15.70 11.36 13.18
N LYS A 56 -16.92 11.88 13.44
CA LYS A 56 -18.14 11.13 13.12
C LYS A 56 -18.00 10.60 11.70
N PRO A 57 -18.16 9.30 11.45
CA PRO A 57 -18.22 8.81 10.10
C PRO A 57 -19.41 9.53 9.44
N LYS A 58 -19.13 10.32 8.42
CA LYS A 58 -20.20 10.73 7.50
C LYS A 58 -20.80 9.41 7.05
N ALA A 59 -22.07 9.18 7.39
CA ALA A 59 -22.78 7.97 7.02
C ALA A 59 -22.43 7.69 5.56
N LYS A 60 -21.90 6.49 5.26
CA LYS A 60 -21.63 6.05 3.89
C LYS A 60 -22.97 6.08 3.17
N LYS A 61 -23.29 7.24 2.58
CA LYS A 61 -24.27 7.29 1.51
C LYS A 61 -23.74 6.32 0.45
N SER A 62 -24.60 5.48 -0.05
CA SER A 62 -24.44 4.61 -1.21
C SER A 62 -23.37 5.14 -2.14
N LYS A 63 -22.50 4.27 -2.65
CA LYS A 63 -21.42 4.55 -3.62
C LYS A 63 -21.68 5.87 -4.32
N LYS A 64 -21.06 6.94 -3.83
CA LYS A 64 -21.02 8.19 -4.59
C LYS A 64 -20.36 7.87 -5.90
N THR A 65 -20.98 8.26 -6.98
CA THR A 65 -20.30 8.24 -8.26
C THR A 65 -19.08 9.16 -8.14
N PHE A 66 -18.03 8.89 -8.87
CA PHE A 66 -16.82 9.73 -8.90
C PHE A 66 -17.15 11.22 -9.17
N GLU A 67 -18.21 11.50 -9.95
CA GLU A 67 -18.77 12.85 -10.14
C GLU A 67 -19.22 13.51 -8.83
N GLU A 68 -19.85 12.74 -7.94
CA GLU A 68 -20.29 13.27 -6.62
C GLU A 68 -19.10 13.52 -5.69
N GLU A 69 -18.04 12.72 -5.78
CA GLU A 69 -16.80 12.93 -5.01
C GLU A 69 -16.02 14.15 -5.54
N MET A 70 -16.00 14.35 -6.85
CA MET A 70 -15.35 15.48 -7.48
C MET A 70 -16.12 16.78 -7.27
N ASN A 71 -17.44 16.75 -7.38
CA ASN A 71 -18.29 17.91 -7.10
C ASN A 71 -18.26 18.28 -5.60
N ALA A 72 -18.17 17.29 -4.69
CA ALA A 72 -17.97 17.54 -3.27
C ALA A 72 -16.59 18.17 -2.97
N ALA A 73 -15.56 17.75 -3.71
CA ALA A 73 -14.21 18.32 -3.58
C ALA A 73 -14.12 19.75 -4.12
N LEU A 74 -14.94 20.10 -5.10
CA LEU A 74 -15.05 21.47 -5.63
C LEU A 74 -15.84 22.40 -4.71
N ALA A 75 -16.81 21.86 -3.97
CA ALA A 75 -17.63 22.61 -3.01
C ALA A 75 -16.89 22.88 -1.67
N GLU A 76 -15.97 22.00 -1.26
CA GLU A 76 -15.21 22.15 -0.01
C GLU A 76 -14.17 23.29 -0.05
N THR A 77 -13.88 23.89 -1.20
CA THR A 77 -12.94 25.01 -1.32
C THR A 77 -13.52 26.36 -0.91
N ASP A 78 -14.85 26.49 -0.85
CA ASP A 78 -15.50 27.77 -0.53
C ASP A 78 -15.97 27.88 0.94
N GLU A 79 -15.94 26.80 1.74
CA GLU A 79 -16.41 26.79 3.14
C GLU A 79 -15.31 26.75 4.21
N ALA A 80 -14.05 26.66 3.83
CA ALA A 80 -12.94 26.46 4.79
C ALA A 80 -12.47 27.72 5.53
N GLU A 81 -13.02 28.91 5.28
CA GLU A 81 -12.61 30.17 5.92
C GLU A 81 -13.48 30.64 7.11
N ALA A 82 -14.53 29.89 7.47
CA ALA A 82 -15.55 30.45 8.42
C ALA A 82 -15.59 29.80 9.83
N GLU A 83 -14.85 28.75 10.15
CA GLU A 83 -14.99 28.02 11.44
C GLU A 83 -13.75 27.99 12.35
N GLU A 84 -12.96 29.03 12.40
CA GLU A 84 -11.79 29.09 13.30
C GLU A 84 -11.96 30.02 14.52
N VAL A 85 -13.15 30.13 15.10
CA VAL A 85 -13.33 30.81 16.40
C VAL A 85 -14.37 30.09 17.24
N GLU A 86 -13.93 29.57 18.37
CA GLU A 86 -14.64 29.05 19.57
C GLU A 86 -14.56 27.51 19.79
N ALA A 87 -13.45 27.06 20.36
CA ALA A 87 -13.44 25.91 21.30
C ALA A 87 -12.22 25.98 22.22
N LYS A 88 -12.23 26.81 23.21
CA LYS A 88 -11.25 26.77 24.32
C LYS A 88 -11.78 25.94 25.48
N LYS A 89 -10.92 24.94 25.91
CA LYS A 89 -10.89 24.27 27.21
C LYS A 89 -11.81 23.06 27.44
N ALA A 90 -11.48 21.94 26.83
CA ALA A 90 -11.42 20.64 27.50
C ALA A 90 -10.06 20.03 27.16
N LYS A 91 -9.35 19.39 28.09
CA LYS A 91 -8.15 18.59 27.77
C LYS A 91 -8.58 17.52 26.79
N LYS A 92 -8.42 17.77 25.50
CA LYS A 92 -8.70 16.81 24.43
C LYS A 92 -7.69 15.70 24.63
N VAL A 93 -8.13 14.56 25.11
CA VAL A 93 -7.32 13.32 25.01
C VAL A 93 -7.05 13.15 23.53
N VAL A 94 -5.83 13.39 23.13
CA VAL A 94 -5.43 13.25 21.73
C VAL A 94 -5.49 11.75 21.43
N PHE A 95 -6.41 11.34 20.54
CA PHE A 95 -6.47 9.96 20.06
C PHE A 95 -5.14 9.60 19.39
N ASN A 96 -4.46 8.60 19.94
CA ASN A 96 -3.28 8.01 19.34
C ASN A 96 -3.62 6.56 18.97
N VAL A 97 -3.64 6.25 17.67
CA VAL A 97 -3.98 4.93 17.16
C VAL A 97 -3.06 3.83 17.69
N GLU A 98 -1.81 4.16 17.93
CA GLU A 98 -0.80 3.22 18.44
C GLU A 98 -1.13 2.67 19.84
N ASP A 99 -1.99 3.35 20.62
CA ASP A 99 -2.39 2.89 21.95
C ASP A 99 -3.40 1.74 21.92
N TYR A 100 -3.97 1.43 20.74
CA TYR A 100 -5.07 0.48 20.55
C TYR A 100 -4.65 -0.85 19.92
N TYR A 101 -3.40 -1.00 19.55
CA TYR A 101 -2.90 -2.25 19.00
C TYR A 101 -1.44 -2.51 19.38
N THR A 102 -1.01 -3.74 19.18
CA THR A 102 0.39 -4.15 19.30
C THR A 102 0.72 -5.22 18.28
N ILE A 103 2.01 -5.42 18.03
CA ILE A 103 2.52 -6.39 17.06
C ILE A 103 3.45 -7.33 17.80
N ILE A 104 3.22 -8.64 17.63
CA ILE A 104 4.12 -9.71 18.07
C ILE A 104 4.76 -10.28 16.81
N ASP A 105 6.06 -10.06 16.64
CA ASP A 105 6.82 -10.51 15.48
C ASP A 105 7.61 -11.78 15.80
N GLY A 106 7.17 -12.92 15.27
CA GLY A 106 7.81 -14.22 15.48
C GLY A 106 9.21 -14.31 14.88
N SER A 107 9.55 -13.50 13.89
CA SER A 107 10.88 -13.56 13.24
C SER A 107 12.01 -13.03 14.13
N GLY A 108 11.69 -12.14 15.07
CA GLY A 108 12.63 -11.53 15.98
C GLY A 108 12.69 -12.17 17.36
N MET A 109 11.82 -13.13 17.66
CA MET A 109 11.72 -13.72 18.99
C MET A 109 12.62 -14.95 19.16
N PRO A 110 13.36 -15.05 20.27
CA PRO A 110 14.02 -16.31 20.63
C PRO A 110 12.98 -17.40 20.94
N SER A 111 13.33 -18.65 20.75
CA SER A 111 12.48 -19.79 21.14
C SER A 111 12.06 -19.68 22.62
N GLU A 112 10.80 -20.00 22.95
CA GLU A 112 10.21 -19.92 24.29
C GLU A 112 9.98 -18.49 24.84
N SER A 113 9.74 -17.52 23.97
CA SER A 113 9.82 -16.09 24.31
C SER A 113 8.52 -15.40 24.67
N LEU A 114 7.37 -16.06 24.53
CA LEU A 114 6.08 -15.48 24.95
C LEU A 114 5.94 -15.39 26.48
N VAL A 115 6.82 -16.08 27.20
CA VAL A 115 6.87 -16.16 28.64
C VAL A 115 8.27 -15.81 29.13
N ILE A 116 8.36 -14.88 30.04
CA ILE A 116 9.62 -14.50 30.67
C ILE A 116 9.67 -15.13 32.06
N PRO A 117 10.42 -16.23 32.27
CA PRO A 117 10.57 -16.77 33.59
C PRO A 117 11.42 -15.82 34.45
N TYR A 118 10.98 -15.54 35.67
CA TYR A 118 11.75 -14.75 36.62
C TYR A 118 11.64 -15.34 38.03
N ILE A 119 12.66 -15.07 38.84
CA ILE A 119 12.67 -15.43 40.27
C ILE A 119 12.23 -14.19 41.03
N ASP A 120 11.16 -14.32 41.80
CA ASP A 120 10.71 -13.27 42.70
C ASP A 120 11.69 -13.15 43.87
N ASN A 121 12.23 -11.96 44.08
CA ASN A 121 13.19 -11.69 45.16
C ASN A 121 12.56 -11.91 46.54
N ASP A 122 11.24 -11.81 46.65
CA ASP A 122 10.51 -12.04 47.92
C ASP A 122 10.11 -13.51 48.12
N ASN A 123 10.26 -14.38 47.09
CA ASN A 123 9.86 -15.76 47.11
C ASN A 123 10.76 -16.63 46.21
N VAL A 124 12.01 -16.82 46.64
CA VAL A 124 13.10 -17.46 45.88
C VAL A 124 12.82 -18.91 45.45
N ASP A 125 11.84 -19.57 46.09
CA ASP A 125 11.51 -20.97 45.86
C ASP A 125 10.49 -21.18 44.70
N ARG A 126 10.03 -20.11 44.04
CA ARG A 126 9.05 -20.21 42.96
C ARG A 126 9.50 -19.45 41.71
N LEU A 127 9.67 -20.21 40.65
CA LEU A 127 9.76 -19.64 39.30
C LEU A 127 8.42 -19.01 38.94
N GLN A 128 8.39 -17.69 38.80
CA GLN A 128 7.21 -16.97 38.30
C GLN A 128 7.30 -16.79 36.81
N ARG A 129 6.16 -16.60 36.18
CA ARG A 129 6.05 -16.36 34.74
C ARG A 129 5.53 -14.95 34.52
N ASP A 130 6.28 -14.14 33.80
CA ASP A 130 5.85 -12.83 33.33
C ASP A 130 5.51 -12.93 31.86
N VAL A 131 4.75 -11.98 31.35
CA VAL A 131 4.37 -11.90 29.92
C VAL A 131 5.17 -10.83 29.20
N ILE A 132 5.29 -10.99 27.89
CA ILE A 132 5.99 -10.04 27.02
C ILE A 132 5.34 -8.63 27.09
N PRO A 133 6.10 -7.57 26.74
CA PRO A 133 5.62 -6.18 26.77
C PRO A 133 4.32 -5.96 26.00
N GLU A 134 4.12 -6.67 24.90
CA GLU A 134 2.94 -6.61 24.05
C GLU A 134 1.67 -7.04 24.79
N PHE A 135 1.73 -8.11 25.55
CA PHE A 135 0.63 -8.54 26.41
C PHE A 135 0.40 -7.60 27.60
N LYS A 136 1.47 -7.05 28.20
CA LYS A 136 1.35 -6.02 29.25
C LYS A 136 0.66 -4.78 28.73
N LYS A 137 0.94 -4.37 27.49
CA LYS A 137 0.26 -3.24 26.83
C LYS A 137 -1.24 -3.51 26.68
N ALA A 138 -1.63 -4.71 26.26
CA ALA A 138 -3.03 -5.10 26.16
C ALA A 138 -3.73 -5.09 27.52
N LYS A 139 -3.09 -5.65 28.58
CA LYS A 139 -3.62 -5.60 29.97
C LYS A 139 -3.84 -4.14 30.41
N ALA A 140 -2.80 -3.31 30.30
CA ALA A 140 -2.88 -1.89 30.68
C ALA A 140 -3.94 -1.12 29.89
N PHE A 141 -4.27 -1.51 28.67
CA PHE A 141 -5.36 -0.93 27.90
C PHE A 141 -6.71 -1.28 28.51
N PHE A 142 -6.94 -2.54 28.85
CA PHE A 142 -8.22 -2.99 29.40
C PHE A 142 -8.44 -2.58 30.85
N ASP A 143 -7.39 -2.31 31.62
CA ASP A 143 -7.47 -1.79 33.00
C ASP A 143 -7.94 -0.32 33.06
N LYS A 144 -7.87 0.42 31.96
CA LYS A 144 -8.30 1.81 31.91
C LYS A 144 -9.80 1.92 31.65
N LYS A 145 -10.55 2.53 32.57
CA LYS A 145 -12.00 2.78 32.43
C LYS A 145 -12.36 3.56 31.19
N GLU A 146 -11.49 4.46 30.71
CA GLU A 146 -11.69 5.23 29.47
C GLU A 146 -11.73 4.37 28.21
N ASN A 147 -11.28 3.11 28.31
CA ASN A 147 -11.27 2.12 27.23
C ASN A 147 -12.43 1.11 27.35
N ASP A 148 -13.37 1.30 28.28
CA ASP A 148 -14.54 0.44 28.36
C ASP A 148 -15.34 0.47 27.03
N GLY A 149 -15.70 -0.73 26.58
CA GLY A 149 -16.38 -0.93 25.28
C GLY A 149 -15.50 -0.78 24.04
N LYS A 150 -14.22 -0.41 24.18
CA LYS A 150 -13.29 -0.31 23.05
C LYS A 150 -12.55 -1.62 22.85
N LYS A 151 -12.11 -1.87 21.60
CA LYS A 151 -11.34 -3.03 21.21
C LYS A 151 -9.85 -2.74 21.22
N PHE A 152 -9.08 -3.76 21.61
CA PHE A 152 -7.63 -3.82 21.45
C PHE A 152 -7.28 -4.88 20.40
N ILE A 153 -6.29 -4.61 19.55
CA ILE A 153 -5.90 -5.49 18.46
C ILE A 153 -4.49 -6.04 18.74
N ILE A 154 -4.32 -7.34 18.64
CA ILE A 154 -3.00 -7.97 18.61
C ILE A 154 -2.77 -8.53 17.22
N VAL A 155 -1.73 -8.06 16.56
CA VAL A 155 -1.26 -8.56 15.28
C VAL A 155 -0.08 -9.49 15.53
N ILE A 156 -0.20 -10.75 15.14
CA ILE A 156 0.87 -11.76 15.25
C ILE A 156 1.42 -11.95 13.84
N ASP A 157 2.65 -11.49 13.62
CA ASP A 157 3.34 -11.66 12.34
C ASP A 157 4.28 -12.85 12.38
N GLU A 158 4.51 -13.47 11.21
CA GLU A 158 5.38 -14.62 11.01
C GLU A 158 5.06 -15.80 11.97
N LEU A 159 3.76 -16.15 12.10
CA LEU A 159 3.31 -17.23 13.00
C LEU A 159 4.04 -18.56 12.76
N SER A 160 4.45 -18.84 11.53
CA SER A 160 5.26 -20.02 11.17
C SER A 160 6.69 -20.02 11.74
N SER A 161 7.16 -18.89 12.28
CA SER A 161 8.46 -18.79 12.94
C SER A 161 8.42 -19.20 14.42
N PHE A 162 7.24 -19.26 15.03
CA PHE A 162 7.08 -19.70 16.41
C PHE A 162 7.24 -21.21 16.54
N THR A 163 7.82 -21.65 17.66
CA THR A 163 7.86 -23.06 18.02
C THR A 163 6.45 -23.63 18.19
N GLN A 164 6.31 -24.96 18.17
CA GLN A 164 5.00 -25.59 18.41
C GLN A 164 4.43 -25.26 19.78
N ASP A 165 5.26 -25.11 20.79
CA ASP A 165 4.83 -24.78 22.15
C ASP A 165 4.37 -23.32 22.25
N ASP A 166 5.05 -22.39 21.57
CA ASP A 166 4.58 -21.02 21.45
C ASP A 166 3.27 -20.94 20.66
N GLN A 167 3.13 -21.69 19.56
CA GLN A 167 1.88 -21.76 18.82
C GLN A 167 0.72 -22.30 19.67
N ARG A 168 0.95 -23.27 20.57
CA ARG A 168 -0.06 -23.74 21.52
C ARG A 168 -0.43 -22.66 22.54
N THR A 169 0.54 -21.89 22.99
CA THR A 169 0.30 -20.74 23.90
C THR A 169 -0.55 -19.69 23.20
N ILE A 170 -0.20 -19.34 21.96
CA ILE A 170 -0.98 -18.43 21.10
C ILE A 170 -2.40 -18.96 20.90
N MET A 171 -2.57 -20.25 20.64
CA MET A 171 -3.87 -20.88 20.44
C MET A 171 -4.77 -20.73 21.68
N ASN A 172 -4.24 -20.98 22.89
CA ASN A 172 -4.98 -20.81 24.13
C ASN A 172 -5.41 -19.35 24.33
N PHE A 173 -4.50 -18.43 24.05
CA PHE A 173 -4.76 -17.01 24.07
C PHE A 173 -5.85 -16.59 23.06
N ILE A 174 -5.77 -17.03 21.80
CA ILE A 174 -6.78 -16.77 20.76
C ILE A 174 -8.15 -17.30 21.19
N GLN A 175 -8.22 -18.47 21.80
CA GLN A 175 -9.47 -19.14 22.15
C GLN A 175 -10.16 -18.52 23.37
N SER A 176 -9.41 -18.17 24.39
CA SER A 176 -9.95 -17.83 25.70
C SER A 176 -9.47 -16.50 26.27
N GLY A 177 -8.56 -15.80 25.61
CA GLY A 177 -7.88 -14.62 26.17
C GLY A 177 -6.93 -14.94 27.31
N LEU A 178 -6.66 -16.22 27.57
CA LEU A 178 -5.79 -16.65 28.65
C LEU A 178 -4.33 -16.37 28.33
N LEU A 179 -3.70 -15.52 29.10
CA LEU A 179 -2.27 -15.23 29.01
C LEU A 179 -1.42 -16.27 29.76
N PRO A 180 -0.13 -16.40 29.40
CA PRO A 180 0.77 -17.34 30.06
C PRO A 180 0.96 -17.14 31.58
N ASP A 181 0.72 -15.93 32.08
CA ASP A 181 0.74 -15.62 33.54
C ASP A 181 -0.56 -15.97 34.25
N GLY A 182 -1.51 -16.58 33.58
CA GLY A 182 -2.81 -16.98 34.10
C GLY A 182 -3.87 -15.86 34.13
N THR A 183 -3.56 -14.67 33.63
CA THR A 183 -4.57 -13.60 33.52
C THR A 183 -5.42 -13.77 32.27
N PHE A 184 -6.64 -13.21 32.30
CA PHE A 184 -7.56 -13.22 31.17
C PHE A 184 -7.75 -11.84 30.60
N LEU A 185 -7.70 -11.72 29.26
CA LEU A 185 -8.15 -10.55 28.54
C LEU A 185 -9.60 -10.77 28.02
N PRO A 186 -10.41 -9.71 27.91
CA PRO A 186 -11.81 -9.84 27.47
C PRO A 186 -11.89 -10.17 25.96
N ASN A 187 -12.26 -11.43 25.64
CA ASN A 187 -12.30 -11.94 24.27
C ASN A 187 -13.26 -11.19 23.33
N ASP A 188 -14.34 -10.63 23.86
CA ASP A 188 -15.31 -9.84 23.10
C ASP A 188 -14.76 -8.49 22.63
N ARG A 189 -13.68 -8.04 23.24
CA ARG A 189 -12.99 -6.78 22.94
C ARG A 189 -11.55 -6.94 22.48
N LEU A 190 -11.03 -8.15 22.53
CA LEU A 190 -9.71 -8.50 22.02
C LEU A 190 -9.84 -9.08 20.61
N TRP A 191 -9.23 -8.45 19.64
CA TRP A 191 -9.19 -9.00 18.29
C TRP A 191 -7.78 -9.40 17.90
N VAL A 192 -7.61 -10.65 17.49
CA VAL A 192 -6.33 -11.22 17.11
C VAL A 192 -6.29 -11.43 15.59
N ILE A 193 -5.26 -10.91 14.95
CA ILE A 193 -4.96 -11.13 13.54
C ILE A 193 -3.60 -11.80 13.46
N SER A 194 -3.58 -13.04 12.99
CA SER A 194 -2.33 -13.80 12.81
C SER A 194 -1.98 -13.87 11.32
N MET A 195 -0.70 -13.78 11.01
CA MET A 195 -0.18 -13.92 9.65
C MET A 195 0.97 -14.93 9.63
N GLY A 196 1.07 -15.66 8.53
CA GLY A 196 2.15 -16.63 8.35
C GLY A 196 2.29 -17.10 6.92
N ASN A 197 3.27 -17.96 6.71
CA ASN A 197 3.44 -18.65 5.45
C ASN A 197 2.64 -19.95 5.47
N PRO A 198 1.97 -20.32 4.38
CA PRO A 198 1.19 -21.54 4.33
C PRO A 198 2.11 -22.77 4.40
N PRO A 199 1.72 -23.84 5.10
CA PRO A 199 2.39 -25.11 5.05
C PRO A 199 2.47 -25.66 3.61
N ARG A 200 3.58 -26.33 3.26
CA ARG A 200 3.73 -26.97 1.94
C ARG A 200 2.72 -28.10 1.68
N SER A 201 2.14 -28.64 2.72
CA SER A 201 1.06 -29.65 2.64
C SER A 201 -0.25 -29.10 2.09
N ILE A 202 -0.40 -27.77 2.00
CA ILE A 202 -1.61 -27.13 1.49
C ILE A 202 -1.55 -27.08 -0.03
N PRO A 203 -2.57 -27.61 -0.76
CA PRO A 203 -2.63 -27.57 -2.20
C PRO A 203 -2.47 -26.16 -2.78
N GLY A 204 -1.57 -26.02 -3.76
CA GLY A 204 -1.24 -24.72 -4.39
C GLY A 204 -0.19 -23.89 -3.65
N PHE A 205 0.46 -24.47 -2.60
CA PHE A 205 1.58 -23.86 -1.87
C PHE A 205 2.77 -24.84 -1.72
N GLU A 206 2.85 -25.87 -2.56
CA GLU A 206 3.89 -26.90 -2.52
C GLU A 206 5.31 -26.33 -2.70
N GLU A 207 5.42 -25.22 -3.44
CA GLU A 207 6.67 -24.49 -3.66
C GLU A 207 6.84 -23.28 -2.71
N SER A 208 6.02 -23.18 -1.68
CA SER A 208 6.14 -22.09 -0.70
C SER A 208 7.48 -22.20 0.02
N ASP A 209 8.22 -21.09 0.05
CA ASP A 209 9.42 -20.94 0.89
C ASP A 209 9.01 -20.78 2.36
N SER A 210 8.36 -21.81 2.91
CA SER A 210 7.98 -21.78 4.31
C SER A 210 9.21 -22.11 5.16
N PRO A 211 9.70 -21.18 5.96
CA PRO A 211 10.74 -21.50 6.92
C PRO A 211 10.15 -22.25 8.11
N THR A 212 10.80 -23.27 8.52
CA THR A 212 10.97 -23.84 9.85
C THR A 212 9.82 -24.60 10.50
N HIS A 213 8.63 -24.10 10.67
CA HIS A 213 7.56 -24.83 11.39
C HIS A 213 6.23 -24.78 10.64
N ASP A 214 5.58 -25.93 10.52
CA ASP A 214 4.19 -25.98 10.08
C ASP A 214 3.29 -25.33 11.13
N ILE A 215 2.26 -24.61 10.66
CA ILE A 215 1.27 -24.05 11.56
C ILE A 215 0.39 -25.18 12.07
N GLU A 216 0.27 -25.28 13.37
CA GLU A 216 -0.55 -26.28 14.07
C GLU A 216 -1.99 -26.25 13.54
N SER A 217 -2.53 -27.39 13.15
CA SER A 217 -3.91 -27.52 12.66
C SER A 217 -4.94 -26.98 13.66
N ALA A 218 -4.61 -27.05 14.93
CA ALA A 218 -5.42 -26.53 16.00
C ALA A 218 -5.54 -24.98 15.97
N VAL A 219 -4.51 -24.25 15.53
CA VAL A 219 -4.58 -22.80 15.32
C VAL A 219 -5.46 -22.48 14.09
N ILE A 220 -5.23 -23.21 12.98
CA ILE A 220 -5.99 -23.05 11.74
C ILE A 220 -7.50 -23.20 11.98
N THR A 221 -7.90 -24.20 12.77
CA THR A 221 -9.33 -24.48 13.04
C THR A 221 -10.01 -23.51 14.00
N ARG A 222 -9.24 -22.69 14.72
CA ARG A 222 -9.77 -21.70 15.67
C ARG A 222 -9.85 -20.29 15.11
N CYS A 223 -9.34 -20.06 13.91
CA CYS A 223 -9.36 -18.79 13.24
C CYS A 223 -10.18 -18.86 11.95
N ALA A 224 -10.79 -17.77 11.57
CA ALA A 224 -11.23 -17.59 10.20
C ALA A 224 -9.98 -17.50 9.30
N THR A 225 -9.68 -18.58 8.59
CA THR A 225 -8.43 -18.73 7.81
C THR A 225 -8.63 -18.33 6.36
N TYR A 226 -7.77 -17.44 5.90
CA TYR A 226 -7.77 -16.93 4.53
C TYR A 226 -6.44 -17.18 3.85
N PHE A 227 -6.50 -17.75 2.65
CA PHE A 227 -5.32 -17.94 1.80
C PHE A 227 -5.19 -16.81 0.82
N VAL A 228 -4.03 -16.16 0.83
CA VAL A 228 -3.78 -15.00 -0.03
C VAL A 228 -2.73 -15.31 -1.09
N GLU A 229 -2.96 -14.76 -2.27
CA GLU A 229 -2.05 -14.86 -3.40
C GLU A 229 -1.43 -13.51 -3.76
N ALA A 230 -0.33 -13.57 -4.48
CA ALA A 230 0.30 -12.40 -5.05
C ALA A 230 -0.62 -11.79 -6.13
N ASP A 231 -0.94 -10.52 -6.00
CA ASP A 231 -1.84 -9.79 -6.90
C ASP A 231 -1.05 -8.67 -7.62
N LEU A 232 -0.60 -8.96 -8.83
CA LEU A 232 0.12 -7.97 -9.64
C LEU A 232 -0.74 -6.74 -9.94
N LYS A 233 -2.03 -6.91 -10.25
CA LYS A 233 -2.91 -5.78 -10.61
C LYS A 233 -3.09 -4.84 -9.44
N GLY A 234 -3.41 -5.36 -8.27
CA GLY A 234 -3.52 -4.58 -7.04
C GLY A 234 -2.19 -3.92 -6.67
N TRP A 235 -1.06 -4.62 -6.86
CA TRP A 235 0.25 -4.05 -6.57
C TRP A 235 0.64 -2.92 -7.54
N LEU A 236 0.36 -3.06 -8.84
CA LEU A 236 0.58 -1.98 -9.82
C LEU A 236 -0.34 -0.79 -9.56
N ALA A 237 -1.59 -1.01 -9.20
CA ALA A 237 -2.53 0.05 -8.83
C ALA A 237 -2.03 0.84 -7.60
N TRP A 238 -1.55 0.14 -6.57
CA TRP A 238 -0.89 0.78 -5.42
C TRP A 238 0.41 1.48 -5.83
N GLY A 239 1.20 0.84 -6.70
CA GLY A 239 2.47 1.38 -7.20
C GLY A 239 2.32 2.70 -7.95
N ALA A 240 1.23 2.86 -8.67
CA ALA A 240 0.92 4.08 -9.39
C ALA A 240 0.36 5.21 -8.51
N GLN A 241 -0.01 4.91 -7.23
CA GLN A 241 -0.42 5.94 -6.28
C GLN A 241 0.77 6.77 -5.85
N SER A 242 0.49 7.99 -5.40
CA SER A 242 1.53 8.88 -4.91
C SER A 242 1.93 8.59 -3.47
N ASN A 243 3.21 8.79 -3.19
CA ASN A 243 3.76 8.84 -1.84
C ASN A 243 3.81 10.29 -1.30
N ASP A 244 4.22 10.44 -0.04
CA ASP A 244 4.35 11.74 0.63
C ASP A 244 5.38 12.69 -0.03
N LYS A 245 6.22 12.17 -0.94
CA LYS A 245 7.23 12.94 -1.70
C LYS A 245 6.71 13.41 -3.07
N GLY A 246 5.44 13.17 -3.41
CA GLY A 246 4.88 13.52 -4.71
C GLY A 246 5.38 12.65 -5.88
N GLN A 247 5.96 11.49 -5.56
CA GLN A 247 6.40 10.47 -6.52
C GLN A 247 5.44 9.29 -6.49
N THR A 248 5.45 8.44 -7.50
CA THR A 248 4.73 7.15 -7.44
C THR A 248 5.33 6.23 -6.37
N ASN A 249 4.52 5.34 -5.77
CA ASN A 249 5.02 4.36 -4.80
C ASN A 249 6.04 3.41 -5.41
N LEU A 250 5.87 3.07 -6.69
CA LEU A 250 6.85 2.33 -7.47
C LEU A 250 7.39 3.21 -8.60
N HIS A 251 8.69 3.12 -8.85
CA HIS A 251 9.34 3.87 -9.91
C HIS A 251 8.66 3.63 -11.27
N PRO A 252 8.39 4.68 -12.07
CA PRO A 252 7.70 4.56 -13.37
C PRO A 252 8.35 3.56 -14.33
N TYR A 253 9.67 3.38 -14.29
CA TYR A 253 10.37 2.34 -15.05
C TYR A 253 9.85 0.94 -14.72
N LEU A 254 9.75 0.61 -13.42
CA LEU A 254 9.30 -0.70 -12.99
C LEU A 254 7.83 -0.93 -13.30
N LEU A 255 6.99 0.09 -13.08
CA LEU A 255 5.57 0.04 -13.44
C LEU A 255 5.37 -0.24 -14.93
N SER A 256 6.08 0.50 -15.78
CA SER A 256 6.00 0.35 -17.23
C SER A 256 6.53 -1.00 -17.71
N ALA A 257 7.65 -1.46 -17.15
CA ALA A 257 8.22 -2.76 -17.49
C ALA A 257 7.27 -3.92 -17.12
N LEU A 258 6.61 -3.85 -15.97
CA LEU A 258 5.64 -4.87 -15.55
C LEU A 258 4.31 -4.82 -16.29
N MET A 259 3.94 -3.67 -16.84
CA MET A 259 2.82 -3.60 -17.79
C MET A 259 3.14 -4.31 -19.11
N LYS A 260 4.39 -4.25 -19.57
CA LYS A 260 4.86 -4.96 -20.77
C LYS A 260 5.05 -6.45 -20.54
N LEU A 261 5.59 -6.82 -19.37
CA LEU A 261 6.06 -8.16 -19.03
C LEU A 261 5.46 -8.65 -17.71
N PRO A 262 4.11 -8.76 -17.62
CA PRO A 262 3.45 -9.16 -16.39
C PRO A 262 3.83 -10.58 -15.95
N GLU A 263 4.26 -11.42 -16.89
CA GLU A 263 4.71 -12.79 -16.66
C GLU A 263 6.01 -12.90 -15.87
N LEU A 264 6.76 -11.80 -15.68
CA LEU A 264 7.95 -11.80 -14.83
C LEU A 264 7.64 -11.77 -13.33
N TYR A 265 6.42 -11.41 -12.98
CA TYR A 265 6.01 -11.28 -11.60
C TYR A 265 5.72 -12.62 -10.94
N ASN A 266 6.26 -12.84 -9.75
CA ASN A 266 6.11 -14.03 -8.93
C ASN A 266 6.56 -15.35 -9.62
N VAL A 267 7.57 -15.25 -10.47
CA VAL A 267 8.19 -16.43 -11.11
C VAL A 267 9.37 -16.88 -10.27
N LYS A 268 9.26 -18.05 -9.67
CA LYS A 268 10.32 -18.66 -8.89
C LYS A 268 11.25 -19.44 -9.82
N ASP A 269 12.54 -19.38 -9.53
CA ASP A 269 13.56 -20.19 -10.19
C ASP A 269 14.17 -21.15 -9.15
N ARG A 270 14.37 -22.42 -9.52
CA ARG A 270 15.01 -23.41 -8.64
C ARG A 270 16.49 -23.14 -8.39
N GLU A 271 17.11 -22.42 -9.31
CA GLU A 271 18.54 -22.10 -9.24
C GLU A 271 18.84 -20.77 -8.58
N ASP A 272 17.82 -19.89 -8.42
CA ASP A 272 17.96 -18.58 -7.80
C ASP A 272 16.77 -18.30 -6.88
N VAL A 273 17.06 -18.16 -5.59
CA VAL A 273 16.04 -17.83 -4.56
C VAL A 273 15.46 -16.43 -4.71
N ARG A 274 16.06 -15.58 -5.53
CA ARG A 274 15.58 -14.22 -5.80
C ARG A 274 14.58 -14.23 -6.94
N TYR A 275 13.48 -13.56 -6.76
CA TYR A 275 12.43 -13.41 -7.76
C TYR A 275 11.70 -12.08 -7.59
N LEU A 276 10.98 -11.65 -8.62
CA LEU A 276 10.26 -10.39 -8.62
C LEU A 276 8.89 -10.56 -7.96
N ILE A 277 8.77 -9.99 -6.76
CA ILE A 277 7.53 -9.91 -5.99
C ILE A 277 7.46 -8.52 -5.32
N ASN A 278 6.37 -8.19 -4.65
CA ASN A 278 6.16 -6.85 -4.07
C ASN A 278 7.37 -6.34 -3.28
N ARG A 279 7.94 -7.15 -2.38
CA ARG A 279 9.09 -6.75 -1.54
C ARG A 279 10.34 -6.46 -2.37
N SER A 280 10.74 -7.38 -3.24
CA SER A 280 11.94 -7.22 -4.07
C SER A 280 11.77 -6.13 -5.11
N GLY A 281 10.60 -6.03 -5.73
CA GLY A 281 10.27 -4.98 -6.68
C GLY A 281 10.22 -3.59 -6.02
N TYR A 282 9.68 -3.48 -4.80
CA TYR A 282 9.73 -2.21 -4.06
C TYR A 282 11.17 -1.78 -3.76
N LYS A 283 12.04 -2.70 -3.32
CA LYS A 283 13.47 -2.40 -3.09
C LYS A 283 14.17 -1.97 -4.37
N LEU A 284 13.91 -2.65 -5.49
CA LEU A 284 14.44 -2.25 -6.80
C LEU A 284 13.93 -0.85 -7.19
N SER A 285 12.65 -0.56 -6.96
CA SER A 285 12.07 0.76 -7.20
C SER A 285 12.77 1.86 -6.41
N GLN A 286 13.03 1.65 -5.11
CA GLN A 286 13.76 2.61 -4.29
C GLN A 286 15.19 2.83 -4.81
N TYR A 287 15.87 1.77 -5.24
CA TYR A 287 17.18 1.87 -5.87
C TYR A 287 17.14 2.74 -7.15
N LEU A 288 16.12 2.57 -8.00
CA LEU A 288 15.97 3.36 -9.23
C LEU A 288 15.74 4.85 -8.91
N TYR A 289 14.94 5.17 -7.88
CA TYR A 289 14.75 6.54 -7.42
C TYR A 289 16.04 7.18 -6.89
N GLU A 290 16.84 6.44 -6.13
CA GLU A 290 18.13 6.96 -5.64
C GLU A 290 19.12 7.20 -6.79
N VAL A 291 19.17 6.31 -7.79
CA VAL A 291 19.99 6.53 -9.01
C VAL A 291 19.56 7.79 -9.75
N GLU A 292 18.26 8.01 -9.87
CA GLU A 292 17.72 9.21 -10.53
C GLU A 292 18.07 10.49 -9.77
N LYS A 293 17.91 10.48 -8.45
CA LYS A 293 18.28 11.58 -7.57
C LYS A 293 19.78 11.89 -7.65
N MET A 294 20.65 10.88 -7.65
CA MET A 294 22.09 11.06 -7.83
C MET A 294 22.43 11.72 -9.18
N LYS A 295 21.71 11.38 -10.26
CA LYS A 295 21.86 12.05 -11.56
C LYS A 295 21.46 13.53 -11.49
N GLU A 296 20.37 13.85 -10.79
CA GLU A 296 19.92 15.24 -10.57
C GLU A 296 20.92 16.06 -9.76
N GLU A 297 21.62 15.43 -8.82
CA GLU A 297 22.72 16.03 -8.04
C GLU A 297 24.02 16.18 -8.85
N GLY A 298 24.02 15.78 -10.12
CA GLY A 298 25.17 15.89 -11.02
C GLY A 298 26.20 14.78 -10.89
N LEU A 299 25.87 13.70 -10.18
CA LEU A 299 26.72 12.52 -10.05
C LEU A 299 26.58 11.61 -11.27
N ASP A 300 27.67 10.95 -11.68
CA ASP A 300 27.63 9.94 -12.75
C ASP A 300 27.06 8.62 -12.22
N ALA A 301 25.77 8.61 -11.89
CA ALA A 301 25.07 7.45 -11.41
C ALA A 301 24.23 6.83 -12.53
N LYS A 302 24.37 5.51 -12.69
CA LYS A 302 23.55 4.72 -13.63
C LYS A 302 23.15 3.41 -12.97
N TRP A 303 21.89 3.02 -13.14
CA TRP A 303 21.54 1.65 -12.82
C TRP A 303 22.24 0.69 -13.81
N ASN A 304 22.45 -0.54 -13.38
CA ASN A 304 23.06 -1.55 -14.24
C ASN A 304 22.37 -2.93 -14.02
N GLN A 305 22.55 -3.81 -14.96
CA GLN A 305 21.97 -5.15 -14.94
C GLN A 305 22.35 -5.94 -13.68
N ILE A 306 23.59 -5.81 -13.19
CA ILE A 306 24.04 -6.54 -11.99
C ILE A 306 23.21 -6.09 -10.77
N ALA A 307 22.97 -4.79 -10.63
CA ALA A 307 22.14 -4.27 -9.56
C ALA A 307 20.71 -4.78 -9.69
N VAL A 308 20.10 -4.73 -10.87
CA VAL A 308 18.75 -5.28 -11.09
C VAL A 308 18.71 -6.77 -10.74
N ASN A 309 19.67 -7.56 -11.23
CA ASN A 309 19.77 -8.99 -10.93
C ASN A 309 19.90 -9.27 -9.42
N SER A 310 20.55 -8.38 -8.67
CA SER A 310 20.72 -8.55 -7.21
C SER A 310 19.39 -8.53 -6.44
N TYR A 311 18.36 -7.86 -6.98
CA TYR A 311 17.02 -7.80 -6.37
C TYR A 311 16.08 -8.91 -6.82
N VAL A 312 16.12 -9.29 -8.11
CA VAL A 312 15.08 -10.11 -8.73
C VAL A 312 15.57 -11.42 -9.37
N GLY A 313 16.85 -11.71 -9.22
CA GLY A 313 17.50 -12.87 -9.84
C GLY A 313 17.96 -12.64 -11.28
N SER A 314 18.92 -13.43 -11.73
CA SER A 314 19.62 -13.20 -13.01
C SER A 314 18.72 -13.36 -14.22
N LYS A 315 17.85 -14.38 -14.21
CA LYS A 315 16.97 -14.70 -15.33
C LYS A 315 15.95 -13.59 -15.59
N ILE A 316 15.22 -13.20 -14.54
CA ILE A 316 14.22 -12.13 -14.59
C ILE A 316 14.90 -10.78 -14.78
N GLY A 317 15.98 -10.53 -14.04
CA GLY A 317 16.69 -9.26 -14.04
C GLY A 317 17.31 -8.92 -15.38
N THR A 318 17.80 -9.89 -16.15
CA THR A 318 18.31 -9.63 -17.51
C THR A 318 17.21 -9.13 -18.44
N THR A 319 16.04 -9.77 -18.43
CA THR A 319 14.90 -9.36 -19.26
C THR A 319 14.36 -8.00 -18.83
N LEU A 320 14.25 -7.78 -17.50
CA LEU A 320 13.80 -6.50 -16.94
C LEU A 320 14.78 -5.38 -17.28
N ALA A 321 16.09 -5.59 -17.12
CA ALA A 321 17.11 -4.59 -17.44
C ALA A 321 17.06 -4.19 -18.92
N SER A 322 16.87 -5.13 -19.84
CA SER A 322 16.70 -4.82 -21.26
C SER A 322 15.50 -3.90 -21.54
N THR A 323 14.40 -4.10 -20.82
CA THR A 323 13.22 -3.24 -20.93
C THR A 323 13.48 -1.85 -20.33
N LEU A 324 14.18 -1.77 -19.20
CA LEU A 324 14.58 -0.48 -18.61
C LEU A 324 15.50 0.31 -19.56
N GLU A 325 16.42 -0.37 -20.26
CA GLU A 325 17.27 0.27 -21.28
C GLU A 325 16.47 0.85 -22.45
N GLN A 326 15.36 0.23 -22.82
CA GLN A 326 14.47 0.79 -23.85
C GLN A 326 13.86 2.10 -23.38
N LEU A 327 13.39 2.15 -22.13
CA LEU A 327 12.81 3.35 -21.53
C LEU A 327 13.83 4.48 -21.38
N ASP A 328 15.09 4.18 -21.06
CA ASP A 328 16.18 5.18 -20.99
C ASP A 328 16.50 5.85 -22.35
N LYS A 329 16.14 5.22 -23.46
CA LYS A 329 16.36 5.74 -24.82
C LYS A 329 15.20 6.57 -25.35
N LEU A 330 14.11 6.70 -24.61
CA LEU A 330 12.95 7.48 -25.02
C LEU A 330 13.27 8.98 -25.06
N ILE A 331 12.43 9.71 -25.78
CA ILE A 331 12.43 11.18 -25.71
C ILE A 331 12.24 11.61 -24.25
N SER A 332 12.97 12.63 -23.83
CA SER A 332 12.79 13.17 -22.48
C SER A 332 11.48 13.96 -22.37
N VAL A 333 10.94 14.04 -21.16
CA VAL A 333 9.76 14.88 -20.86
C VAL A 333 10.01 16.34 -21.30
N LYS A 334 11.23 16.85 -21.11
CA LYS A 334 11.61 18.20 -21.50
C LYS A 334 11.57 18.40 -23.02
N GLU A 335 12.03 17.42 -23.80
CA GLU A 335 11.95 17.45 -25.26
C GLU A 335 10.51 17.36 -25.74
N LEU A 336 9.69 16.51 -25.12
CA LEU A 336 8.28 16.35 -25.45
C LEU A 336 7.49 17.64 -25.24
N PHE A 337 7.69 18.33 -24.12
CA PHE A 337 6.99 19.57 -23.80
C PHE A 337 7.58 20.79 -24.48
N GLY A 338 8.85 20.79 -24.87
CA GLY A 338 9.50 21.91 -25.53
C GLY A 338 9.47 23.20 -24.71
N SER A 339 9.26 24.34 -25.38
CA SER A 339 9.26 25.66 -24.73
C SER A 339 7.97 25.95 -23.96
N ASP A 340 8.05 26.52 -22.76
CA ASP A 340 6.90 26.99 -21.97
C ASP A 340 6.09 28.13 -22.65
N LYS A 341 6.62 28.71 -23.74
CA LYS A 341 5.95 29.78 -24.50
C LYS A 341 4.88 29.23 -25.42
N ASP A 342 5.01 27.99 -25.85
CA ASP A 342 4.10 27.34 -26.78
C ASP A 342 2.95 26.70 -26.03
N ASP A 343 1.72 26.81 -26.52
CA ASP A 343 0.50 26.22 -25.96
C ASP A 343 0.21 24.82 -26.51
N LYS A 344 1.00 24.34 -27.46
CA LYS A 344 0.87 23.03 -28.10
C LYS A 344 2.21 22.32 -28.17
N ILE A 345 2.14 21.01 -28.17
CA ILE A 345 3.28 20.15 -28.45
C ILE A 345 3.61 20.20 -29.92
N ASP A 346 4.90 20.25 -30.23
CA ASP A 346 5.36 20.17 -31.61
C ASP A 346 4.78 18.94 -32.34
N PRO A 347 4.21 19.07 -33.54
CA PRO A 347 3.59 17.94 -34.23
C PRO A 347 4.52 16.75 -34.46
N LYS A 348 5.83 16.98 -34.61
CA LYS A 348 6.81 15.89 -34.73
C LYS A 348 6.98 15.14 -33.43
N MET A 349 6.97 15.85 -32.29
CA MET A 349 7.04 15.23 -30.97
C MET A 349 5.76 14.50 -30.63
N MET A 350 4.59 15.05 -31.01
CA MET A 350 3.31 14.37 -30.85
C MET A 350 3.26 13.07 -31.68
N ASN A 351 3.75 13.06 -32.90
CA ASN A 351 3.83 11.85 -33.71
C ASN A 351 4.79 10.83 -33.10
N LYS A 352 5.98 11.26 -32.68
CA LYS A 352 6.89 10.37 -31.94
C LYS A 352 6.25 9.75 -30.69
N PHE A 353 5.47 10.53 -29.93
CA PHE A 353 4.75 10.02 -28.76
C PHE A 353 3.67 9.00 -29.14
N ARG A 354 2.94 9.22 -30.23
CA ARG A 354 1.92 8.27 -30.73
C ARG A 354 2.53 6.97 -31.24
N ASP A 355 3.74 7.02 -31.79
CA ASP A 355 4.47 5.86 -32.31
C ASP A 355 5.06 4.98 -31.18
N LEU A 356 5.08 5.48 -29.92
CA LEU A 356 5.56 4.72 -28.78
C LEU A 356 4.61 3.57 -28.44
N GLU A 357 5.18 2.51 -27.87
CA GLU A 357 4.41 1.41 -27.29
C GLU A 357 3.57 1.87 -26.08
N PRO A 358 2.46 1.19 -25.74
CA PRO A 358 1.59 1.58 -24.64
C PRO A 358 2.32 1.79 -23.30
N PHE A 359 3.26 0.91 -22.95
CA PHE A 359 4.03 1.00 -21.71
C PHE A 359 5.03 2.18 -21.69
N GLU A 360 5.57 2.55 -22.87
CA GLU A 360 6.46 3.69 -23.02
C GLU A 360 5.69 5.01 -22.85
N ARG A 361 4.49 5.12 -23.41
CA ARG A 361 3.58 6.26 -23.21
C ARG A 361 3.19 6.40 -21.74
N TYR A 362 2.88 5.28 -21.09
CA TYR A 362 2.60 5.26 -19.64
C TYR A 362 3.78 5.83 -18.84
N TYR A 363 5.00 5.36 -19.11
CA TYR A 363 6.20 5.86 -18.44
C TYR A 363 6.34 7.37 -18.56
N LEU A 364 6.29 7.90 -19.78
CA LEU A 364 6.45 9.34 -20.03
C LEU A 364 5.39 10.17 -19.32
N LEU A 365 4.14 9.72 -19.33
CA LEU A 365 3.05 10.43 -18.66
C LEU A 365 3.19 10.43 -17.15
N MET A 366 3.55 9.31 -16.55
CA MET A 366 3.77 9.27 -15.10
C MET A 366 4.95 10.16 -14.70
N LYS A 367 6.02 10.20 -15.50
CA LYS A 367 7.14 11.13 -15.29
C LYS A 367 6.74 12.60 -15.48
N CYS A 368 5.75 12.90 -16.31
CA CYS A 368 5.20 14.26 -16.43
C CYS A 368 4.48 14.71 -15.16
N LEU A 369 3.83 13.79 -14.43
CA LEU A 369 2.99 14.10 -13.28
C LEU A 369 3.75 14.20 -11.95
N GLU A 370 4.89 13.54 -11.82
CA GLU A 370 5.70 13.57 -10.60
C GLU A 370 6.14 15.02 -10.27
N ASP A 371 6.29 15.33 -8.98
CA ASP A 371 6.73 16.66 -8.53
C ASP A 371 8.19 16.97 -8.96
N SER A 372 9.00 15.93 -9.20
CA SER A 372 10.34 16.02 -9.82
C SER A 372 10.33 16.31 -11.33
N SER A 373 9.15 16.34 -11.97
CA SER A 373 9.03 16.59 -13.38
C SER A 373 9.66 17.95 -13.79
N PRO A 374 10.38 18.01 -14.91
CA PRO A 374 10.88 19.28 -15.43
C PRO A 374 9.77 20.21 -15.96
N VAL A 375 8.51 19.75 -15.98
CA VAL A 375 7.36 20.51 -16.47
C VAL A 375 6.83 21.43 -15.38
N ASN A 376 6.80 22.73 -15.69
CA ASN A 376 6.26 23.73 -14.76
C ASN A 376 4.77 23.96 -15.00
N TYR A 377 3.90 23.31 -14.24
CA TYR A 377 2.44 23.45 -14.36
C TYR A 377 1.87 24.77 -13.80
N LYS A 378 2.70 25.66 -13.23
CA LYS A 378 2.30 27.05 -12.96
C LYS A 378 2.17 27.86 -14.29
N LYS A 379 2.58 27.29 -15.41
CA LYS A 379 2.40 27.84 -16.74
C LYS A 379 1.22 27.16 -17.42
N ASP A 380 0.19 27.91 -17.74
CA ASP A 380 -1.03 27.42 -18.38
C ASP A 380 -0.76 26.65 -19.69
N ASN A 381 0.23 27.08 -20.48
CA ASN A 381 0.64 26.40 -21.69
C ASN A 381 1.05 24.93 -21.44
N ASN A 382 1.73 24.63 -20.35
CA ASN A 382 2.12 23.26 -20.05
C ASN A 382 0.93 22.39 -19.65
N ILE A 383 -0.09 22.98 -19.03
CA ILE A 383 -1.34 22.28 -18.74
C ILE A 383 -2.10 21.99 -20.04
N LEU A 384 -2.13 22.95 -21.00
CA LEU A 384 -2.72 22.73 -22.32
C LEU A 384 -2.02 21.60 -23.08
N LYS A 385 -0.69 21.53 -23.02
CA LYS A 385 0.09 20.44 -23.61
C LYS A 385 -0.20 19.08 -22.98
N LEU A 386 -0.31 19.02 -21.65
CA LEU A 386 -0.70 17.78 -20.98
C LEU A 386 -2.09 17.33 -21.44
N SER A 387 -3.05 18.27 -21.51
CA SER A 387 -4.39 17.98 -22.00
C SER A 387 -4.37 17.50 -23.47
N GLN A 388 -3.52 18.07 -24.30
CA GLN A 388 -3.31 17.62 -25.67
C GLN A 388 -2.75 16.20 -25.73
N LEU A 389 -1.73 15.85 -24.91
CA LEU A 389 -1.20 14.48 -24.82
C LEU A 389 -2.28 13.48 -24.46
N VAL A 390 -3.13 13.83 -23.50
CA VAL A 390 -4.20 12.94 -23.04
C VAL A 390 -5.24 12.71 -24.13
N ARG A 391 -5.68 13.76 -24.83
CA ARG A 391 -6.72 13.68 -25.86
C ARG A 391 -6.23 13.08 -27.18
N GLU A 392 -5.06 13.48 -27.62
CA GLU A 392 -4.55 13.16 -28.95
C GLU A 392 -3.51 12.05 -28.93
N GLY A 393 -2.96 11.70 -27.75
CA GLY A 393 -1.88 10.73 -27.58
C GLY A 393 -2.28 9.27 -27.67
N GLN A 394 -3.57 8.96 -27.90
CA GLN A 394 -4.08 7.59 -28.00
C GLN A 394 -3.70 6.72 -26.79
N LEU A 395 -3.97 7.23 -25.58
CA LEU A 395 -3.57 6.57 -24.36
C LEU A 395 -4.33 5.27 -24.10
N PRO A 396 -3.66 4.24 -23.60
CA PRO A 396 -4.34 3.07 -23.06
C PRO A 396 -5.24 3.44 -21.88
N VAL A 397 -6.34 2.70 -21.72
CA VAL A 397 -7.34 2.86 -20.64
C VAL A 397 -6.70 2.88 -19.26
N GLU A 398 -5.82 1.93 -19.02
CA GLU A 398 -5.12 1.75 -17.76
C GLU A 398 -4.22 2.93 -17.44
N THR A 399 -3.59 3.51 -18.44
CA THR A 399 -2.75 4.71 -18.31
C THR A 399 -3.58 5.92 -17.88
N GLY A 400 -4.74 6.14 -18.52
CA GLY A 400 -5.66 7.21 -18.15
C GLY A 400 -6.18 7.07 -16.72
N LYS A 401 -6.54 5.85 -16.29
CA LYS A 401 -6.98 5.56 -14.92
C LYS A 401 -5.88 5.83 -13.90
N ALA A 402 -4.67 5.35 -14.15
CA ALA A 402 -3.53 5.54 -13.24
C ALA A 402 -3.20 7.04 -13.10
N MET A 403 -3.21 7.79 -14.21
CA MET A 403 -3.01 9.23 -14.23
C MET A 403 -4.08 9.96 -13.41
N ALA A 404 -5.35 9.65 -13.63
CA ALA A 404 -6.47 10.25 -12.90
C ALA A 404 -6.36 9.96 -11.38
N HIS A 405 -6.04 8.73 -11.02
CA HIS A 405 -5.85 8.33 -9.63
C HIS A 405 -4.69 9.05 -8.97
N PHE A 406 -3.54 9.14 -9.65
CA PHE A 406 -2.38 9.88 -9.16
C PHE A 406 -2.72 11.35 -8.87
N ILE A 407 -3.39 12.04 -9.80
CA ILE A 407 -3.77 13.44 -9.62
C ILE A 407 -4.74 13.62 -8.45
N LEU A 408 -5.77 12.77 -8.35
CA LEU A 408 -6.78 12.88 -7.29
C LEU A 408 -6.23 12.62 -5.88
N GLU A 409 -5.32 11.68 -5.72
CA GLU A 409 -4.71 11.40 -4.43
C GLU A 409 -3.77 12.53 -3.98
N ASN A 410 -3.03 13.12 -4.92
CA ASN A 410 -2.05 14.17 -4.61
C ASN A 410 -2.64 15.58 -4.52
N ARG A 411 -3.89 15.79 -4.89
CA ARG A 411 -4.50 17.13 -4.88
C ARG A 411 -4.42 17.87 -3.53
N LYS A 412 -4.35 17.11 -2.41
CA LYS A 412 -4.27 17.68 -1.05
C LYS A 412 -2.86 18.14 -0.66
N ASN A 413 -1.85 17.74 -1.40
CA ASN A 413 -0.47 18.14 -1.16
C ASN A 413 -0.24 19.53 -1.77
N LYS A 414 -0.41 20.58 -0.96
CA LYS A 414 -0.27 21.97 -1.42
C LYS A 414 1.09 22.19 -2.10
N GLY A 415 1.05 22.66 -3.33
CA GLY A 415 2.23 22.95 -4.14
C GLY A 415 2.72 21.78 -5.01
N SER A 416 2.12 20.58 -4.90
CA SER A 416 2.37 19.48 -5.82
C SER A 416 1.87 19.78 -7.23
N ASN A 417 2.45 19.12 -8.23
CA ASN A 417 1.96 19.20 -9.60
C ASN A 417 0.47 18.83 -9.71
N ALA A 418 0.04 17.82 -8.98
CA ALA A 418 -1.35 17.41 -8.92
C ALA A 418 -2.27 18.49 -8.34
N SER A 419 -1.88 19.15 -7.23
CA SER A 419 -2.62 20.28 -6.68
C SER A 419 -2.72 21.43 -7.66
N ILE A 420 -1.60 21.79 -8.31
CA ILE A 420 -1.57 22.86 -9.34
C ILE A 420 -2.51 22.53 -10.50
N LEU A 421 -2.51 21.28 -10.96
CA LEU A 421 -3.39 20.83 -12.06
C LEU A 421 -4.88 20.90 -11.67
N MET A 422 -5.22 20.63 -10.40
CA MET A 422 -6.60 20.68 -9.91
C MET A 422 -7.07 22.10 -9.56
N ASP A 423 -6.17 22.97 -9.06
CA ASP A 423 -6.52 24.32 -8.60
C ASP A 423 -6.58 25.35 -9.75
N ASN A 424 -6.17 24.96 -10.96
CA ASN A 424 -6.13 25.90 -12.08
C ASN A 424 -7.52 26.26 -12.59
N LYS A 425 -8.02 27.43 -12.15
CA LYS A 425 -9.35 27.97 -12.48
C LYS A 425 -9.56 28.26 -13.96
N THR A 426 -8.50 28.47 -14.72
CA THR A 426 -8.56 28.69 -16.17
C THR A 426 -9.12 27.48 -16.89
N LEU A 427 -8.87 26.31 -16.37
CA LEU A 427 -9.37 25.05 -16.90
C LEU A 427 -10.80 24.72 -16.46
N MET A 428 -11.32 25.38 -15.41
CA MET A 428 -12.67 25.16 -14.90
C MET A 428 -13.74 26.06 -15.57
N LYS A 429 -13.37 27.16 -16.19
CA LYS A 429 -14.31 28.21 -16.69
C LYS A 429 -14.74 28.07 -18.15
N GLY A 430 -14.73 26.91 -18.70
CA GLY A 430 -15.40 26.70 -19.96
C GLY A 430 -14.47 26.81 -21.16
N GLY A 431 -14.33 25.74 -21.80
CA GLY A 431 -13.63 25.50 -23.02
C GLY A 431 -13.08 24.10 -23.04
N ASP A 432 -12.83 23.59 -24.17
CA ASP A 432 -12.47 22.23 -24.53
C ASP A 432 -11.22 21.63 -23.88
N TYR A 433 -10.63 22.26 -22.84
CA TYR A 433 -9.29 21.95 -22.35
C TYR A 433 -9.14 21.76 -20.83
N ASN A 434 -10.18 21.37 -20.13
CA ASN A 434 -10.13 21.14 -18.69
C ASN A 434 -9.51 19.77 -18.36
N VAL A 435 -8.44 19.69 -17.55
CA VAL A 435 -7.86 18.41 -17.09
C VAL A 435 -8.91 17.60 -16.34
N ALA A 436 -9.78 18.23 -15.57
CA ALA A 436 -10.91 17.56 -14.93
C ALA A 436 -11.89 16.99 -15.96
N ALA A 437 -12.20 17.74 -17.04
CA ALA A 437 -13.02 17.23 -18.15
C ALA A 437 -12.33 16.08 -18.90
N VAL A 438 -11.02 16.15 -19.07
CA VAL A 438 -10.22 15.05 -19.63
C VAL A 438 -10.26 13.82 -18.74
N ILE A 439 -10.18 13.97 -17.42
CA ILE A 439 -10.34 12.88 -16.46
C ILE A 439 -11.77 12.32 -16.52
N MET A 440 -12.79 13.17 -16.72
CA MET A 440 -14.19 12.76 -16.91
C MET A 440 -14.42 12.08 -18.25
N ASP A 441 -13.87 12.60 -19.36
CA ASP A 441 -13.96 11.96 -20.67
C ASP A 441 -13.37 10.54 -20.65
N PHE A 442 -12.28 10.34 -19.93
CA PHE A 442 -11.74 8.99 -19.68
C PHE A 442 -12.73 8.11 -18.94
N GLN A 443 -13.45 8.64 -17.94
CA GLN A 443 -14.44 7.85 -17.22
C GLN A 443 -15.65 7.49 -18.06
N ASP A 444 -16.14 8.41 -18.89
CA ASP A 444 -17.31 8.18 -19.73
C ASP A 444 -17.01 7.18 -20.85
N GLN A 445 -15.79 7.20 -21.41
CA GLN A 445 -15.32 6.17 -22.34
C GLN A 445 -15.27 4.76 -21.69
N PHE A 446 -15.18 4.67 -20.35
CA PHE A 446 -15.05 3.40 -19.62
C PHE A 446 -16.33 2.93 -18.96
N ARG A 447 -17.36 3.76 -18.83
CA ARG A 447 -18.71 3.32 -18.39
C ARG A 447 -19.36 2.33 -19.35
N GLY A 448 -18.92 2.27 -20.61
CA GLY A 448 -19.43 1.34 -21.62
C GLY A 448 -18.76 -0.04 -21.64
N ILE A 449 -17.68 -0.25 -20.90
CA ILE A 449 -16.94 -1.53 -20.84
C ILE A 449 -17.22 -2.16 -19.48
N LYS A 450 -18.24 -3.06 -19.44
CA LYS A 450 -18.55 -3.92 -18.28
C LYS A 450 -17.70 -5.18 -18.33
#